data_887c1ea39fefd693726dcbac298cba4a
#
_entry.id   887c1ea39fefd693726dcbac298cba4a
#
_cell.length_a   1.000
_cell.length_b   1.000
_cell.length_c   1.000
_cell.angle_alpha   90.00
_cell.angle_beta   90.00
_cell.angle_gamma   90.00
#
_symmetry.space_group_name_H-M   'P 1'
#
loop_
_entity.id
_entity.type
_entity.pdbx_description
1 polymer ?
#
loop_
_entity_poly.entity_id
_entity_poly.type
_entity_poly.pdbx_seq_one_letter_code
_entity_poly.pdbx_strand_id
1 'polypeptide(L)'
;MITLIKDNYNVLQSLGCFGISLGFGDKTVSQVCEEQDVDTATFLAVVNFTINGERPEDTMSGSSSLSVETLLRYLKASHDYYIGFQLPFIRKELFDAIDNESRLGKLIMKLYDEYARAIVTHMKYEEKNVFPYVEALINGNADLKYDIDTYSKHHSQESDKLHELKSIIIKYLPSDGLHNNKLSATLYDIYNNEDWLRLHAEVEDHIFIPAIRALEEKYRQGGVGMRISGMLQKSVEGTEQLGEREKEVIVALVQGMSNKQIADHLCISTNTVITHRRNIARKLQIHSVAGLTIYAIVNNLVDISSVKL
;
A
#
# COMPACT_ATOMS: atom_id res chain seq x y z
N MET A 1 -4.07 -27.47 1.05
CA MET A 1 -3.35 -26.81 2.15
C MET A 1 -2.36 -27.72 2.86
N ILE A 2 -2.74 -28.88 3.39
CA ILE A 2 -1.84 -29.81 4.13
C ILE A 2 -0.56 -30.17 3.34
N THR A 3 -0.68 -30.51 2.05
CA THR A 3 0.48 -30.83 1.20
C THR A 3 1.47 -29.66 1.12
N LEU A 4 0.97 -28.45 0.92
CA LEU A 4 1.80 -27.24 0.89
C LEU A 4 2.64 -27.07 2.18
N ILE A 5 2.02 -27.29 3.34
CA ILE A 5 2.71 -27.19 4.64
C ILE A 5 3.71 -28.33 4.82
N LYS A 6 3.38 -29.58 4.40
CA LYS A 6 4.30 -30.73 4.50
C LYS A 6 5.52 -30.54 3.64
N ASP A 7 5.36 -29.96 2.45
CA ASP A 7 6.46 -29.73 1.52
C ASP A 7 7.31 -28.52 1.97
N ASN A 8 6.68 -27.53 2.64
CA ASN A 8 7.38 -26.36 3.19
C ASN A 8 6.69 -25.84 4.46
N TYR A 9 7.20 -26.25 5.63
CA TYR A 9 6.64 -25.87 6.93
C TYR A 9 6.76 -24.36 7.25
N ASN A 10 7.64 -23.62 6.56
CA ASN A 10 7.76 -22.16 6.72
C ASN A 10 6.46 -21.41 6.35
N VAL A 11 5.60 -22.06 5.55
CA VAL A 11 4.25 -21.52 5.23
C VAL A 11 3.41 -21.29 6.49
N LEU A 12 3.65 -22.06 7.58
CA LEU A 12 2.88 -21.92 8.83
C LEU A 12 2.87 -20.49 9.36
N GLN A 13 3.98 -19.78 9.27
CA GLN A 13 4.09 -18.41 9.73
C GLN A 13 3.33 -17.46 8.82
N SER A 14 3.43 -17.64 7.50
CA SER A 14 2.64 -16.89 6.52
C SER A 14 1.14 -17.09 6.75
N LEU A 15 0.68 -18.31 7.08
CA LEU A 15 -0.74 -18.55 7.42
C LEU A 15 -1.21 -17.64 8.56
N GLY A 16 -0.42 -17.55 9.65
CA GLY A 16 -0.73 -16.67 10.77
C GLY A 16 -0.84 -15.20 10.37
N CYS A 17 0.09 -14.72 9.53
CA CYS A 17 0.06 -13.34 9.04
C CYS A 17 -1.13 -13.07 8.09
N PHE A 18 -1.62 -14.07 7.35
CA PHE A 18 -2.87 -13.96 6.59
C PHE A 18 -4.13 -14.12 7.46
N GLY A 19 -4.00 -14.37 8.74
CA GLY A 19 -5.12 -14.63 9.65
C GLY A 19 -5.76 -16.01 9.43
N ILE A 20 -5.07 -16.93 8.74
CA ILE A 20 -5.57 -18.27 8.46
C ILE A 20 -5.35 -19.16 9.69
N SER A 21 -6.46 -19.56 10.31
CA SER A 21 -6.44 -20.47 11.45
C SER A 21 -6.17 -21.91 11.02
N LEU A 22 -5.45 -22.64 11.86
CA LEU A 22 -5.27 -24.09 11.69
C LEU A 22 -6.60 -24.84 11.93
N GLY A 23 -6.67 -26.11 11.51
CA GLY A 23 -7.89 -26.92 11.65
C GLY A 23 -8.79 -26.95 10.41
N PHE A 24 -8.23 -26.60 9.25
CA PHE A 24 -8.94 -26.55 7.97
C PHE A 24 -9.23 -27.93 7.33
N GLY A 25 -8.84 -29.06 7.98
CA GLY A 25 -9.07 -30.41 7.46
C GLY A 25 -8.38 -30.64 6.10
N ASP A 26 -9.08 -31.36 5.21
CA ASP A 26 -8.56 -31.71 3.87
C ASP A 26 -8.86 -30.67 2.79
N LYS A 27 -9.21 -29.43 3.19
CA LYS A 27 -9.57 -28.36 2.25
C LYS A 27 -8.40 -27.94 1.38
N THR A 28 -8.71 -27.53 0.16
CA THR A 28 -7.74 -26.94 -0.78
C THR A 28 -7.29 -25.56 -0.31
N VAL A 29 -6.22 -25.02 -0.90
CA VAL A 29 -5.76 -23.65 -0.63
C VAL A 29 -6.88 -22.64 -0.91
N SER A 30 -7.53 -22.77 -2.07
CA SER A 30 -8.61 -21.86 -2.48
C SER A 30 -9.77 -21.86 -1.49
N GLN A 31 -10.23 -23.05 -1.06
CA GLN A 31 -11.31 -23.17 -0.09
C GLN A 31 -10.97 -22.54 1.26
N VAL A 32 -9.73 -22.74 1.73
CA VAL A 32 -9.28 -22.13 3.00
C VAL A 32 -9.20 -20.61 2.89
N CYS A 33 -8.65 -20.09 1.79
CA CYS A 33 -8.58 -18.66 1.55
C CYS A 33 -9.98 -18.02 1.48
N GLU A 34 -10.91 -18.64 0.74
CA GLU A 34 -12.28 -18.16 0.60
C GLU A 34 -13.01 -18.09 1.96
N GLU A 35 -12.89 -19.14 2.78
CA GLU A 35 -13.51 -19.19 4.11
C GLU A 35 -12.94 -18.19 5.11
N GLN A 36 -11.69 -17.79 4.94
CA GLN A 36 -10.99 -16.85 5.83
C GLN A 36 -10.91 -15.41 5.26
N ASP A 37 -11.67 -15.15 4.17
CA ASP A 37 -11.68 -13.85 3.48
C ASP A 37 -10.27 -13.38 3.06
N VAL A 38 -9.50 -14.30 2.49
CA VAL A 38 -8.16 -14.05 1.96
C VAL A 38 -8.18 -14.18 0.45
N ASP A 39 -7.66 -13.18 -0.27
CA ASP A 39 -7.49 -13.28 -1.72
C ASP A 39 -6.49 -14.38 -2.08
N THR A 40 -6.98 -15.41 -2.77
CA THR A 40 -6.19 -16.62 -3.09
C THR A 40 -4.98 -16.30 -3.98
N ALA A 41 -5.13 -15.38 -4.93
CA ALA A 41 -4.03 -15.01 -5.83
C ALA A 41 -2.92 -14.30 -5.06
N THR A 42 -3.29 -13.39 -4.17
CA THR A 42 -2.34 -12.67 -3.29
C THR A 42 -1.66 -13.64 -2.30
N PHE A 43 -2.41 -14.55 -1.70
CA PHE A 43 -1.84 -15.58 -0.82
C PHE A 43 -0.79 -16.42 -1.57
N LEU A 44 -1.12 -16.94 -2.75
CA LEU A 44 -0.20 -17.75 -3.55
C LEU A 44 1.01 -16.94 -4.02
N ALA A 45 0.85 -15.68 -4.39
CA ALA A 45 1.95 -14.81 -4.78
C ALA A 45 2.97 -14.65 -3.64
N VAL A 46 2.51 -14.33 -2.42
CA VAL A 46 3.40 -14.20 -1.26
C VAL A 46 4.04 -15.54 -0.90
N VAL A 47 3.27 -16.64 -0.86
CA VAL A 47 3.78 -17.96 -0.48
C VAL A 47 4.79 -18.48 -1.50
N ASN A 48 4.53 -18.40 -2.81
CA ASN A 48 5.47 -18.83 -3.83
C ASN A 48 6.75 -17.99 -3.82
N PHE A 49 6.61 -16.69 -3.59
CA PHE A 49 7.77 -15.81 -3.44
C PHE A 49 8.62 -16.18 -2.21
N THR A 50 8.00 -16.44 -1.07
CA THR A 50 8.72 -16.79 0.17
C THR A 50 9.34 -18.17 0.14
N ILE A 51 8.78 -19.12 -0.62
CA ILE A 51 9.31 -20.48 -0.78
C ILE A 51 10.37 -20.58 -1.87
N ASN A 52 10.09 -20.02 -3.05
CA ASN A 52 10.85 -20.25 -4.28
C ASN A 52 11.59 -19.00 -4.79
N GLY A 53 11.33 -17.81 -4.22
CA GLY A 53 11.79 -16.55 -4.76
C GLY A 53 11.08 -16.12 -6.06
N GLU A 54 9.97 -16.78 -6.39
CA GLU A 54 9.20 -16.52 -7.62
C GLU A 54 8.44 -15.21 -7.51
N ARG A 55 8.79 -14.24 -8.35
CA ARG A 55 8.07 -12.95 -8.39
C ARG A 55 6.72 -13.11 -9.07
N PRO A 56 5.68 -12.38 -8.62
CA PRO A 56 4.37 -12.40 -9.28
C PRO A 56 4.43 -12.09 -10.78
N GLU A 57 5.35 -11.23 -11.19
CA GLU A 57 5.60 -10.84 -12.58
C GLU A 57 6.01 -12.04 -13.46
N ASP A 58 6.72 -13.01 -12.89
CA ASP A 58 7.24 -14.18 -13.60
C ASP A 58 6.19 -15.30 -13.73
N THR A 59 5.21 -15.33 -12.81
CA THR A 59 4.28 -16.47 -12.65
C THR A 59 2.84 -16.14 -13.01
N MET A 60 2.43 -14.88 -12.94
CA MET A 60 1.08 -14.46 -13.23
C MET A 60 0.93 -14.04 -14.70
N SER A 61 0.47 -14.95 -15.54
CA SER A 61 0.09 -14.65 -16.94
C SER A 61 -1.22 -13.86 -16.95
N GLY A 62 -1.13 -12.55 -17.18
CA GLY A 62 -2.32 -11.72 -17.40
C GLY A 62 -2.77 -10.91 -16.19
N SER A 63 -3.63 -9.99 -16.42
CA SER A 63 -4.23 -8.88 -15.67
C SER A 63 -4.79 -9.16 -14.25
N SER A 64 -4.33 -10.17 -13.52
CA SER A 64 -4.75 -10.40 -12.14
C SER A 64 -4.03 -9.41 -11.22
N SER A 65 -4.71 -8.34 -10.83
CA SER A 65 -4.18 -7.42 -9.83
C SER A 65 -4.25 -8.08 -8.45
N LEU A 66 -3.12 -8.09 -7.72
CA LEU A 66 -3.07 -8.52 -6.33
C LEU A 66 -3.96 -7.61 -5.45
N SER A 67 -4.56 -8.19 -4.42
CA SER A 67 -5.34 -7.44 -3.44
C SER A 67 -4.41 -6.67 -2.49
N VAL A 68 -4.31 -5.35 -2.69
CA VAL A 68 -3.55 -4.47 -1.80
C VAL A 68 -4.10 -4.50 -0.37
N GLU A 69 -5.41 -4.67 -0.21
CA GLU A 69 -6.05 -4.82 1.11
C GLU A 69 -5.57 -6.08 1.84
N THR A 70 -5.52 -7.23 1.13
CA THR A 70 -5.01 -8.48 1.68
C THR A 70 -3.52 -8.39 2.04
N LEU A 71 -2.70 -7.74 1.18
CA LEU A 71 -1.28 -7.48 1.47
C LEU A 71 -1.10 -6.58 2.69
N LEU A 72 -1.88 -5.53 2.81
CA LEU A 72 -1.83 -4.62 3.96
C LEU A 72 -2.20 -5.34 5.27
N ARG A 73 -3.24 -6.20 5.25
CA ARG A 73 -3.61 -7.03 6.41
C ARG A 73 -2.48 -7.98 6.79
N TYR A 74 -1.86 -8.63 5.80
CA TYR A 74 -0.71 -9.51 6.00
C TYR A 74 0.46 -8.79 6.67
N LEU A 75 0.86 -7.61 6.19
CA LEU A 75 1.97 -6.84 6.75
C LEU A 75 1.66 -6.35 8.17
N LYS A 76 0.45 -5.85 8.43
CA LYS A 76 0.04 -5.45 9.79
C LYS A 76 0.10 -6.62 10.78
N ALA A 77 -0.43 -7.78 10.39
CA ALA A 77 -0.38 -8.96 11.23
C ALA A 77 1.07 -9.48 11.44
N SER A 78 1.93 -9.30 10.44
CA SER A 78 3.36 -9.58 10.54
C SER A 78 4.04 -8.66 11.57
N HIS A 79 3.74 -7.35 11.58
CA HIS A 79 4.25 -6.42 12.58
C HIS A 79 3.78 -6.78 14.00
N ASP A 80 2.49 -7.08 14.17
CA ASP A 80 1.94 -7.51 15.45
C ASP A 80 2.64 -8.78 15.96
N TYR A 81 2.91 -9.74 15.07
CA TYR A 81 3.66 -10.95 15.40
C TYR A 81 5.08 -10.64 15.87
N TYR A 82 5.82 -9.80 15.13
CA TYR A 82 7.20 -9.47 15.50
C TYR A 82 7.29 -8.65 16.78
N ILE A 83 6.53 -7.57 16.87
CA ILE A 83 6.61 -6.64 17.99
C ILE A 83 5.99 -7.26 19.25
N GLY A 84 4.85 -7.91 19.09
CA GLY A 84 4.08 -8.45 20.22
C GLY A 84 4.53 -9.81 20.72
N PHE A 85 5.15 -10.62 19.87
CA PHE A 85 5.50 -12.00 20.23
C PHE A 85 6.96 -12.34 19.98
N GLN A 86 7.45 -12.29 18.73
CA GLN A 86 8.72 -12.92 18.37
C GLN A 86 9.93 -12.22 19.01
N LEU A 87 10.02 -10.90 18.93
CA LEU A 87 11.14 -10.17 19.54
C LEU A 87 11.18 -10.32 21.08
N PRO A 88 10.05 -10.18 21.82
CA PRO A 88 10.02 -10.45 23.26
C PRO A 88 10.35 -11.91 23.61
N PHE A 89 9.89 -12.87 22.81
CA PHE A 89 10.17 -14.30 23.00
C PHE A 89 11.67 -14.57 22.90
N ILE A 90 12.31 -14.19 21.80
CA ILE A 90 13.77 -14.38 21.61
C ILE A 90 14.57 -13.67 22.71
N ARG A 91 14.15 -12.44 23.07
CA ARG A 91 14.78 -11.73 24.17
C ARG A 91 14.79 -12.52 25.48
N LYS A 92 13.65 -13.13 25.80
CA LYS A 92 13.50 -13.94 27.01
C LYS A 92 14.36 -15.21 26.92
N GLU A 93 14.31 -15.93 25.79
CA GLU A 93 15.11 -17.14 25.62
C GLU A 93 16.61 -16.86 25.67
N LEU A 94 17.05 -15.73 25.09
CA LEU A 94 18.44 -15.28 25.16
C LEU A 94 18.85 -14.93 26.60
N PHE A 95 18.00 -14.18 27.31
CA PHE A 95 18.23 -13.86 28.71
C PHE A 95 18.38 -15.10 29.58
N ASP A 96 17.54 -16.11 29.36
CA ASP A 96 17.55 -17.36 30.10
C ASP A 96 18.71 -18.30 29.71
N ALA A 97 19.35 -18.07 28.55
CA ALA A 97 20.42 -18.92 28.00
C ALA A 97 21.85 -18.44 28.35
N ILE A 98 22.01 -17.22 28.87
CA ILE A 98 23.33 -16.63 29.15
C ILE A 98 23.48 -16.18 30.60
N ASP A 99 24.73 -16.02 31.07
CA ASP A 99 25.02 -15.40 32.36
C ASP A 99 24.85 -13.88 32.25
N ASN A 100 23.70 -13.35 32.71
CA ASN A 100 23.35 -11.94 32.67
C ASN A 100 24.13 -11.08 33.64
N GLU A 101 24.81 -11.64 34.62
CA GLU A 101 25.64 -10.88 35.55
C GLU A 101 27.05 -10.63 34.99
N SER A 102 27.49 -11.43 34.04
CA SER A 102 28.76 -11.23 33.35
C SER A 102 28.77 -9.96 32.49
N ARG A 103 29.97 -9.40 32.30
CA ARG A 103 30.13 -8.22 31.40
C ARG A 103 29.71 -8.55 29.96
N LEU A 104 30.00 -9.77 29.52
CA LEU A 104 29.67 -10.24 28.17
C LEU A 104 28.15 -10.44 28.01
N GLY A 105 27.48 -11.07 28.99
CA GLY A 105 26.02 -11.22 28.97
C GLY A 105 25.30 -9.86 28.93
N LYS A 106 25.71 -8.90 29.73
CA LYS A 106 25.16 -7.54 29.69
C LYS A 106 25.35 -6.85 28.33
N LEU A 107 26.51 -7.07 27.68
CA LEU A 107 26.76 -6.55 26.33
C LEU A 107 25.83 -7.20 25.29
N ILE A 108 25.69 -8.53 25.33
CA ILE A 108 24.83 -9.30 24.42
C ILE A 108 23.37 -8.81 24.54
N MET A 109 22.85 -8.70 25.75
CA MET A 109 21.49 -8.22 25.96
C MET A 109 21.30 -6.79 25.47
N LYS A 110 22.29 -5.91 25.67
CA LYS A 110 22.24 -4.54 25.15
C LYS A 110 22.20 -4.51 23.62
N LEU A 111 23.04 -5.30 22.95
CA LEU A 111 23.07 -5.38 21.48
C LEU A 111 21.74 -5.92 20.92
N TYR A 112 21.16 -6.94 21.58
CA TYR A 112 19.84 -7.43 21.21
C TYR A 112 18.75 -6.36 21.37
N ASP A 113 18.74 -5.64 22.49
CA ASP A 113 17.78 -4.56 22.75
C ASP A 113 17.92 -3.39 21.75
N GLU A 114 19.12 -3.10 21.28
CA GLU A 114 19.38 -2.10 20.23
C GLU A 114 18.87 -2.58 18.86
N TYR A 115 19.10 -3.85 18.53
CA TYR A 115 18.56 -4.49 17.33
C TYR A 115 17.02 -4.49 17.34
N ALA A 116 16.40 -5.00 18.40
CA ALA A 116 14.95 -5.06 18.52
C ALA A 116 14.30 -3.66 18.44
N ARG A 117 14.94 -2.66 19.05
CA ARG A 117 14.47 -1.26 18.98
C ARG A 117 14.51 -0.70 17.56
N ALA A 118 15.54 -1.04 16.78
CA ALA A 118 15.63 -0.59 15.39
C ALA A 118 14.46 -1.15 14.56
N ILE A 119 14.17 -2.45 14.67
CA ILE A 119 13.04 -3.10 13.99
C ILE A 119 11.70 -2.48 14.42
N VAL A 120 11.47 -2.33 15.72
CA VAL A 120 10.24 -1.72 16.24
C VAL A 120 10.08 -0.28 15.74
N THR A 121 11.17 0.48 15.63
CA THR A 121 11.12 1.86 15.13
C THR A 121 10.75 1.89 13.66
N HIS A 122 11.31 0.98 12.85
CA HIS A 122 11.01 0.84 11.45
C HIS A 122 9.53 0.46 11.23
N MET A 123 9.06 -0.62 11.82
CA MET A 123 7.68 -1.09 11.69
C MET A 123 6.66 -0.04 12.16
N LYS A 124 6.95 0.67 13.26
CA LYS A 124 6.09 1.78 13.73
C LYS A 124 6.08 2.98 12.79
N TYR A 125 7.16 3.23 12.06
CA TYR A 125 7.17 4.25 11.02
C TYR A 125 6.19 3.90 9.91
N GLU A 126 6.17 2.64 9.47
CA GLU A 126 5.25 2.14 8.45
C GLU A 126 3.80 2.19 8.90
N GLU A 127 3.52 1.71 10.11
CA GLU A 127 2.18 1.77 10.72
C GLU A 127 1.64 3.20 10.82
N LYS A 128 2.53 4.16 11.06
CA LYS A 128 2.15 5.56 11.23
C LYS A 128 2.01 6.33 9.91
N ASN A 129 2.84 6.00 8.91
CA ASN A 129 2.97 6.84 7.72
C ASN A 129 2.53 6.11 6.45
N VAL A 130 2.97 4.85 6.27
CA VAL A 130 2.73 4.10 5.03
C VAL A 130 1.35 3.47 5.01
N PHE A 131 1.00 2.71 6.05
CA PHE A 131 -0.27 1.98 6.09
C PHE A 131 -1.50 2.89 6.02
N PRO A 132 -1.57 4.03 6.75
CA PRO A 132 -2.69 4.96 6.61
C PRO A 132 -2.80 5.58 5.22
N TYR A 133 -1.66 5.83 4.54
CA TYR A 133 -1.66 6.28 3.16
C TYR A 133 -2.27 5.23 2.23
N VAL A 134 -1.86 3.97 2.38
CA VAL A 134 -2.39 2.86 1.58
C VAL A 134 -3.88 2.64 1.84
N GLU A 135 -4.34 2.72 3.10
CA GLU A 135 -5.77 2.68 3.45
C GLU A 135 -6.55 3.81 2.77
N ALA A 136 -6.02 5.02 2.79
CA ALA A 136 -6.65 6.15 2.12
C ALA A 136 -6.71 5.95 0.61
N LEU A 137 -5.67 5.33 0.01
CA LEU A 137 -5.64 5.01 -1.41
C LEU A 137 -6.68 3.94 -1.78
N ILE A 138 -6.81 2.87 -0.99
CA ILE A 138 -7.83 1.82 -1.16
C ILE A 138 -9.24 2.43 -1.09
N ASN A 139 -9.47 3.35 -0.16
CA ASN A 139 -10.77 4.01 0.06
C ASN A 139 -11.04 5.18 -0.91
N GLY A 140 -10.15 5.46 -1.86
CA GLY A 140 -10.32 6.55 -2.82
C GLY A 140 -10.16 7.96 -2.24
N ASN A 141 -9.53 8.11 -1.07
CA ASN A 141 -9.38 9.36 -0.33
C ASN A 141 -7.91 9.82 -0.17
N ALA A 142 -6.97 9.24 -0.94
CA ALA A 142 -5.56 9.55 -0.80
C ALA A 142 -5.23 10.99 -1.24
N ASP A 143 -4.45 11.70 -0.42
CA ASP A 143 -3.74 12.90 -0.87
C ASP A 143 -2.44 12.49 -1.56
N LEU A 144 -2.41 12.57 -2.91
CA LEU A 144 -1.27 12.20 -3.75
C LEU A 144 -0.03 13.09 -3.57
N LYS A 145 0.04 13.89 -2.51
CA LYS A 145 1.29 14.56 -2.12
C LYS A 145 2.32 13.57 -1.56
N TYR A 146 1.86 12.46 -1.01
CA TYR A 146 2.71 11.35 -0.62
C TYR A 146 2.94 10.45 -1.85
N ASP A 147 4.14 9.90 -1.97
CA ASP A 147 4.54 9.00 -3.03
C ASP A 147 5.17 7.76 -2.39
N ILE A 148 4.68 6.56 -2.74
CA ILE A 148 5.24 5.31 -2.22
C ILE A 148 6.72 5.15 -2.59
N ASP A 149 7.17 5.75 -3.68
CA ASP A 149 8.58 5.73 -4.08
C ASP A 149 9.49 6.49 -3.10
N THR A 150 8.94 7.43 -2.34
CA THR A 150 9.66 8.11 -1.25
C THR A 150 9.93 7.14 -0.10
N TYR A 151 9.01 6.26 0.19
CA TYR A 151 9.14 5.20 1.18
C TYR A 151 10.20 4.16 0.76
N SER A 152 10.18 3.67 -0.48
CA SER A 152 11.10 2.65 -0.97
C SER A 152 12.59 3.02 -0.85
N LYS A 153 12.91 4.30 -0.68
CA LYS A 153 14.28 4.80 -0.48
C LYS A 153 14.80 4.67 0.96
N HIS A 154 13.94 4.30 1.91
CA HIS A 154 14.28 4.25 3.34
C HIS A 154 14.47 2.81 3.87
N HIS A 155 14.30 1.79 3.02
CA HIS A 155 14.63 0.41 3.35
C HIS A 155 16.15 0.25 3.47
N SER A 156 16.73 0.35 4.67
CA SER A 156 18.16 0.17 4.88
C SER A 156 18.52 -0.61 6.14
N GLN A 157 19.20 -1.77 5.94
CA GLN A 157 20.37 -2.25 6.69
C GLN A 157 20.22 -2.38 8.22
N GLU A 158 19.25 -3.16 8.69
CA GLU A 158 19.22 -3.56 10.11
C GLU A 158 19.98 -4.87 10.37
N SER A 159 20.45 -5.56 9.31
CA SER A 159 21.14 -6.85 9.38
C SER A 159 22.51 -6.81 10.03
N ASP A 160 23.26 -5.70 9.96
CA ASP A 160 24.62 -5.61 10.47
C ASP A 160 24.71 -5.81 11.98
N LYS A 161 23.77 -5.25 12.74
CA LYS A 161 23.73 -5.39 14.21
C LYS A 161 23.46 -6.81 14.68
N LEU A 162 22.56 -7.51 13.97
CA LEU A 162 22.25 -8.90 14.29
C LEU A 162 23.40 -9.82 13.94
N HIS A 163 24.09 -9.55 12.83
CA HIS A 163 25.32 -10.27 12.46
C HIS A 163 26.41 -10.12 13.52
N GLU A 164 26.63 -8.91 14.02
CA GLU A 164 27.58 -8.64 15.10
C GLU A 164 27.19 -9.40 16.37
N LEU A 165 25.93 -9.35 16.79
CA LEU A 165 25.41 -10.08 17.95
C LEU A 165 25.66 -11.58 17.84
N LYS A 166 25.30 -12.21 16.73
CA LYS A 166 25.51 -13.64 16.47
C LYS A 166 27.00 -14.00 16.54
N SER A 167 27.86 -13.17 15.93
CA SER A 167 29.31 -13.38 15.94
C SER A 167 29.90 -13.31 17.35
N ILE A 168 29.44 -12.41 18.19
CA ILE A 168 29.86 -12.28 19.59
C ILE A 168 29.44 -13.50 20.39
N ILE A 169 28.19 -13.96 20.25
CA ILE A 169 27.67 -15.14 20.95
C ILE A 169 28.50 -16.37 20.58
N ILE A 170 28.69 -16.62 19.29
CA ILE A 170 29.37 -17.84 18.80
C ILE A 170 30.86 -17.85 19.20
N LYS A 171 31.54 -16.72 19.15
CA LYS A 171 32.99 -16.65 19.34
C LYS A 171 33.43 -16.54 20.79
N TYR A 172 32.65 -15.87 21.64
CA TYR A 172 33.15 -15.41 22.93
C TYR A 172 32.33 -15.89 24.13
N LEU A 173 31.14 -16.47 23.94
CA LEU A 173 30.38 -17.00 25.06
C LEU A 173 31.03 -18.29 25.57
N PRO A 174 31.42 -18.37 26.87
CA PRO A 174 32.00 -19.57 27.44
C PRO A 174 30.99 -20.74 27.39
N SER A 175 31.40 -21.87 26.94
CA SER A 175 30.58 -23.09 26.95
C SER A 175 30.85 -23.85 28.24
N ASP A 176 29.93 -23.82 29.20
CA ASP A 176 29.97 -24.64 30.40
C ASP A 176 29.27 -26.01 30.25
N GLY A 177 28.94 -26.39 29.02
CA GLY A 177 28.37 -27.69 28.64
C GLY A 177 26.91 -27.92 29.03
N LEU A 178 26.40 -27.31 30.10
CA LEU A 178 25.01 -27.50 30.57
C LEU A 178 24.01 -26.57 29.89
N HIS A 179 24.44 -25.38 29.48
CA HIS A 179 23.58 -24.34 28.86
C HIS A 179 23.67 -24.34 27.33
N ASN A 180 24.53 -25.19 26.74
CA ASN A 180 24.78 -25.17 25.29
C ASN A 180 23.52 -25.49 24.45
N ASN A 181 22.69 -26.43 24.90
CA ASN A 181 21.47 -26.77 24.16
C ASN A 181 20.46 -25.62 24.08
N LYS A 182 20.27 -24.90 25.20
CA LYS A 182 19.38 -23.75 25.24
C LYS A 182 19.91 -22.61 24.39
N LEU A 183 21.21 -22.31 24.50
CA LEU A 183 21.84 -21.30 23.67
C LEU A 183 21.80 -21.65 22.20
N SER A 184 22.03 -22.91 21.82
CA SER A 184 21.95 -23.38 20.45
C SER A 184 20.53 -23.25 19.90
N ALA A 185 19.49 -23.56 20.68
CA ALA A 185 18.10 -23.38 20.30
C ALA A 185 17.77 -21.89 20.11
N THR A 186 18.19 -21.03 21.05
CA THR A 186 17.99 -19.58 20.93
C THR A 186 18.71 -19.00 19.71
N LEU A 187 19.93 -19.44 19.41
CA LEU A 187 20.63 -19.03 18.20
C LEU A 187 19.89 -19.46 16.94
N TYR A 188 19.33 -20.67 16.92
CA TYR A 188 18.49 -21.14 15.81
C TYR A 188 17.27 -20.22 15.61
N ASP A 189 16.61 -19.84 16.70
CA ASP A 189 15.47 -18.90 16.64
C ASP A 189 15.90 -17.50 16.14
N ILE A 190 17.09 -17.02 16.53
CA ILE A 190 17.65 -15.76 16.04
C ILE A 190 17.91 -15.82 14.53
N TYR A 191 18.49 -16.92 14.01
CA TYR A 191 18.72 -17.09 12.58
C TYR A 191 17.41 -17.18 11.81
N ASN A 192 16.45 -17.97 12.28
CA ASN A 192 15.11 -18.05 11.65
C ASN A 192 14.41 -16.69 11.63
N ASN A 193 14.49 -15.93 12.72
CA ASN A 193 13.90 -14.61 12.79
C ASN A 193 14.54 -13.63 11.79
N GLU A 194 15.85 -13.69 11.59
CA GLU A 194 16.55 -12.89 10.57
C GLU A 194 16.08 -13.24 9.16
N ASP A 195 15.98 -14.54 8.84
CA ASP A 195 15.49 -14.98 7.53
C ASP A 195 14.05 -14.49 7.27
N TRP A 196 13.20 -14.54 8.29
CA TRP A 196 11.84 -14.06 8.20
C TRP A 196 11.74 -12.54 8.02
N LEU A 197 12.53 -11.77 8.76
CA LEU A 197 12.57 -10.31 8.59
C LEU A 197 13.09 -9.92 7.21
N ARG A 198 14.07 -10.67 6.69
CA ARG A 198 14.56 -10.50 5.32
C ARG A 198 13.43 -10.78 4.31
N LEU A 199 12.71 -11.90 4.45
CA LEU A 199 11.58 -12.25 3.58
C LEU A 199 10.43 -11.22 3.69
N HIS A 200 10.17 -10.69 4.89
CA HIS A 200 9.18 -9.63 5.10
C HIS A 200 9.55 -8.38 4.29
N ALA A 201 10.77 -7.88 4.40
CA ALA A 201 11.26 -6.75 3.61
C ALA A 201 11.24 -7.03 2.10
N GLU A 202 11.59 -8.24 1.67
CA GLU A 202 11.52 -8.65 0.26
C GLU A 202 10.08 -8.71 -0.27
N VAL A 203 9.10 -9.14 0.55
CA VAL A 203 7.66 -9.09 0.20
C VAL A 203 7.20 -7.64 0.04
N GLU A 204 7.67 -6.74 0.90
CA GLU A 204 7.37 -5.31 0.76
C GLU A 204 7.94 -4.75 -0.53
N ASP A 205 9.23 -4.96 -0.79
CA ASP A 205 9.92 -4.41 -1.96
C ASP A 205 9.42 -4.98 -3.29
N HIS A 206 9.15 -6.29 -3.35
CA HIS A 206 8.87 -6.99 -4.60
C HIS A 206 7.39 -7.29 -4.86
N ILE A 207 6.52 -7.19 -3.84
CA ILE A 207 5.09 -7.48 -3.98
C ILE A 207 4.24 -6.28 -3.57
N PHE A 208 4.44 -5.75 -2.36
CA PHE A 208 3.57 -4.72 -1.80
C PHE A 208 3.77 -3.36 -2.50
N ILE A 209 5.00 -2.87 -2.58
CA ILE A 209 5.31 -1.58 -3.24
C ILE A 209 4.88 -1.58 -4.72
N PRO A 210 5.18 -2.61 -5.54
CA PRO A 210 4.67 -2.69 -6.91
C PRO A 210 3.14 -2.70 -7.00
N ALA A 211 2.44 -3.40 -6.10
CA ALA A 211 0.98 -3.41 -6.05
C ALA A 211 0.41 -2.02 -5.72
N ILE A 212 1.04 -1.28 -4.81
CA ILE A 212 0.65 0.10 -4.48
C ILE A 212 0.88 1.02 -5.68
N ARG A 213 2.03 0.95 -6.35
CA ARG A 213 2.29 1.75 -7.57
C ARG A 213 1.22 1.53 -8.64
N ALA A 214 0.83 0.26 -8.86
CA ALA A 214 -0.26 -0.07 -9.79
C ALA A 214 -1.61 0.50 -9.33
N LEU A 215 -1.88 0.53 -8.02
CA LEU A 215 -3.08 1.14 -7.45
C LEU A 215 -3.05 2.67 -7.56
N GLU A 216 -1.90 3.32 -7.29
CA GLU A 216 -1.70 4.76 -7.49
C GLU A 216 -1.95 5.19 -8.94
N GLU A 217 -1.42 4.41 -9.90
CA GLU A 217 -1.63 4.68 -11.32
C GLU A 217 -3.12 4.58 -11.70
N LYS A 218 -3.81 3.52 -11.23
CA LYS A 218 -5.27 3.38 -11.40
C LYS A 218 -6.01 4.54 -10.74
N TYR A 219 -5.57 4.98 -9.57
CA TYR A 219 -6.16 6.11 -8.84
C TYR A 219 -5.96 7.42 -9.59
N ARG A 220 -4.77 7.66 -10.15
CA ARG A 220 -4.48 8.83 -10.99
C ARG A 220 -5.32 8.83 -12.26
N GLN A 221 -5.43 7.68 -12.94
CA GLN A 221 -6.24 7.50 -14.15
C GLN A 221 -7.74 7.56 -13.84
N GLY A 222 -8.21 6.88 -12.80
CA GLY A 222 -9.59 6.88 -12.34
C GLY A 222 -9.97 8.18 -11.61
N GLY A 223 -9.01 8.85 -10.94
CA GLY A 223 -9.22 10.13 -10.28
C GLY A 223 -9.49 11.28 -11.25
N VAL A 224 -8.99 11.20 -12.48
CA VAL A 224 -9.45 12.07 -13.58
C VAL A 224 -10.89 11.74 -13.94
N GLY A 225 -11.26 10.45 -14.06
CA GLY A 225 -12.63 9.99 -14.31
C GLY A 225 -13.59 10.24 -13.14
N MET A 226 -13.17 10.00 -11.88
CA MET A 226 -13.98 10.24 -10.68
C MET A 226 -14.15 11.73 -10.35
N ARG A 227 -13.12 12.57 -10.58
CA ARG A 227 -13.30 14.03 -10.51
C ARG A 227 -14.27 14.53 -11.55
N ILE A 228 -14.24 13.97 -12.75
CA ILE A 228 -15.23 14.25 -13.81
C ILE A 228 -16.62 13.75 -13.40
N SER A 229 -16.74 12.51 -12.91
CA SER A 229 -17.99 11.91 -12.44
C SER A 229 -18.54 12.58 -11.18
N GLY A 230 -17.69 12.90 -10.20
CA GLY A 230 -18.08 13.64 -8.98
C GLY A 230 -18.41 15.10 -9.24
N MET A 231 -17.78 15.74 -10.22
CA MET A 231 -18.22 17.04 -10.74
C MET A 231 -19.57 16.92 -11.47
N LEU A 232 -19.81 15.82 -12.17
CA LEU A 232 -21.08 15.54 -12.86
C LEU A 232 -22.21 15.21 -11.87
N GLN A 233 -21.97 14.41 -10.83
CA GLN A 233 -22.97 14.11 -9.80
C GLN A 233 -23.30 15.34 -8.92
N LYS A 234 -22.32 16.17 -8.55
CA LYS A 234 -22.58 17.46 -7.88
C LYS A 234 -23.33 18.45 -8.75
N SER A 235 -23.19 18.36 -10.09
CA SER A 235 -23.99 19.19 -11.02
C SER A 235 -25.44 18.73 -11.16
N VAL A 236 -25.78 17.50 -10.72
CA VAL A 236 -27.18 16.98 -10.82
C VAL A 236 -27.98 17.19 -9.53
N GLU A 237 -27.36 17.28 -8.35
CA GLU A 237 -28.07 17.33 -7.06
C GLU A 237 -28.24 18.73 -6.44
N GLY A 238 -27.76 19.81 -7.07
CA GLY A 238 -27.82 21.14 -6.44
C GLY A 238 -27.70 22.35 -7.34
N THR A 239 -27.88 22.20 -8.66
CA THR A 239 -27.68 23.32 -9.58
C THR A 239 -28.99 24.01 -9.94
N GLU A 240 -29.04 25.33 -9.70
CA GLU A 240 -29.87 26.22 -10.50
C GLU A 240 -29.63 25.87 -11.97
N GLN A 241 -30.65 25.42 -12.69
CA GLN A 241 -30.53 25.01 -14.11
C GLN A 241 -29.92 26.17 -14.92
N LEU A 242 -28.98 25.83 -15.81
CA LEU A 242 -28.43 26.78 -16.75
C LEU A 242 -29.55 27.30 -17.68
N GLY A 243 -29.65 28.61 -17.77
CA GLY A 243 -30.54 29.23 -18.76
C GLY A 243 -30.04 28.98 -20.19
N GLU A 244 -30.93 29.01 -21.17
CA GLU A 244 -30.55 28.79 -22.57
C GLU A 244 -29.41 29.71 -23.04
N ARG A 245 -29.41 30.97 -22.61
CA ARG A 245 -28.35 31.94 -22.91
C ARG A 245 -27.00 31.55 -22.30
N GLU A 246 -27.00 30.92 -21.13
CA GLU A 246 -25.76 30.40 -20.51
C GLU A 246 -25.21 29.21 -21.27
N LYS A 247 -26.07 28.33 -21.79
CA LYS A 247 -25.66 27.21 -22.65
C LYS A 247 -25.05 27.71 -23.98
N GLU A 248 -25.67 28.68 -24.63
CA GLU A 248 -25.15 29.33 -25.85
C GLU A 248 -23.76 29.95 -25.61
N VAL A 249 -23.54 30.60 -24.47
CA VAL A 249 -22.24 31.16 -24.09
C VAL A 249 -21.22 30.05 -23.88
N ILE A 250 -21.58 28.91 -23.25
CA ILE A 250 -20.69 27.78 -23.09
C ILE A 250 -20.26 27.22 -24.46
N VAL A 251 -21.22 27.00 -25.38
CA VAL A 251 -20.93 26.50 -26.73
C VAL A 251 -19.94 27.40 -27.45
N ALA A 252 -20.17 28.70 -27.45
CA ALA A 252 -19.31 29.69 -28.09
C ALA A 252 -17.89 29.74 -27.45
N LEU A 253 -17.78 29.60 -26.11
CA LEU A 253 -16.51 29.54 -25.39
C LEU A 253 -15.71 28.31 -25.78
N VAL A 254 -16.37 27.15 -25.89
CA VAL A 254 -15.74 25.87 -26.23
C VAL A 254 -15.27 25.86 -27.69
N GLN A 255 -15.92 26.63 -28.56
CA GLN A 255 -15.48 26.86 -29.94
C GLN A 255 -14.30 27.86 -30.06
N GLY A 256 -13.80 28.37 -28.93
CA GLY A 256 -12.65 29.25 -28.88
C GLY A 256 -12.94 30.72 -29.11
N MET A 257 -14.21 31.16 -29.04
CA MET A 257 -14.57 32.55 -29.23
C MET A 257 -14.16 33.42 -28.06
N SER A 258 -13.62 34.63 -28.32
CA SER A 258 -13.37 35.64 -27.33
C SER A 258 -14.70 36.31 -26.85
N ASN A 259 -14.69 36.95 -25.69
CA ASN A 259 -15.89 37.64 -25.16
C ASN A 259 -16.52 38.63 -26.17
N LYS A 260 -15.69 39.27 -26.99
CA LYS A 260 -16.19 40.21 -28.04
C LYS A 260 -16.86 39.45 -29.17
N GLN A 261 -16.29 38.36 -29.65
CA GLN A 261 -16.89 37.50 -30.68
C GLN A 261 -18.18 36.86 -30.20
N ILE A 262 -18.25 36.43 -28.92
CA ILE A 262 -19.48 35.89 -28.32
C ILE A 262 -20.55 36.97 -28.26
N ALA A 263 -20.20 38.19 -27.86
CA ALA A 263 -21.12 39.30 -27.80
C ALA A 263 -21.70 39.61 -29.17
N ASP A 264 -20.88 39.67 -30.20
CA ASP A 264 -21.29 39.87 -31.59
C ASP A 264 -22.16 38.71 -32.11
N HIS A 265 -21.75 37.44 -31.81
CA HIS A 265 -22.45 36.23 -32.24
C HIS A 265 -23.85 36.09 -31.62
N LEU A 266 -23.98 36.43 -30.33
CA LEU A 266 -25.23 36.31 -29.57
C LEU A 266 -26.05 37.58 -29.56
N CYS A 267 -25.59 38.63 -30.24
CA CYS A 267 -26.24 39.98 -30.28
C CYS A 267 -26.47 40.58 -28.88
N ILE A 268 -25.48 40.49 -27.99
CA ILE A 268 -25.50 41.01 -26.61
C ILE A 268 -24.26 41.87 -26.34
N SER A 269 -24.26 42.62 -25.24
CA SER A 269 -23.06 43.39 -24.86
C SER A 269 -21.94 42.48 -24.32
N THR A 270 -20.66 42.89 -24.48
CA THR A 270 -19.53 42.19 -23.89
C THR A 270 -19.67 42.09 -22.36
N ASN A 271 -20.23 43.08 -21.69
CA ASN A 271 -20.49 43.03 -20.25
C ASN A 271 -21.52 41.97 -19.89
N THR A 272 -22.52 41.77 -20.75
CA THR A 272 -23.53 40.70 -20.59
C THR A 272 -22.89 39.31 -20.71
N VAL A 273 -21.94 39.14 -21.65
CA VAL A 273 -21.14 37.90 -21.76
C VAL A 273 -20.33 37.61 -20.48
N ILE A 274 -19.66 38.63 -19.94
CA ILE A 274 -18.90 38.53 -18.70
C ILE A 274 -19.79 38.12 -17.53
N THR A 275 -21.02 38.67 -17.48
CA THR A 275 -21.99 38.34 -16.43
C THR A 275 -22.46 36.88 -16.57
N HIS A 276 -22.78 36.42 -17.80
CA HIS A 276 -23.13 35.02 -18.04
C HIS A 276 -22.00 34.10 -17.65
N ARG A 277 -20.75 34.39 -18.02
CA ARG A 277 -19.58 33.59 -17.63
C ARG A 277 -19.41 33.49 -16.12
N ARG A 278 -19.62 34.58 -15.37
CA ARG A 278 -19.59 34.60 -13.91
C ARG A 278 -20.70 33.73 -13.31
N ASN A 279 -21.90 33.81 -13.85
CA ASN A 279 -23.02 32.97 -13.42
C ASN A 279 -22.82 31.52 -13.73
N ILE A 280 -22.29 31.17 -14.92
CA ILE A 280 -21.91 29.80 -15.30
C ILE A 280 -20.87 29.26 -14.31
N ALA A 281 -19.80 30.00 -14.04
CA ALA A 281 -18.75 29.59 -13.11
C ALA A 281 -19.31 29.37 -11.68
N ARG A 282 -20.24 30.23 -11.22
CA ARG A 282 -20.91 30.05 -9.93
C ARG A 282 -21.85 28.85 -9.91
N LYS A 283 -22.64 28.65 -10.96
CA LYS A 283 -23.62 27.56 -11.05
C LYS A 283 -22.94 26.21 -11.18
N LEU A 284 -21.93 26.10 -12.05
CA LEU A 284 -21.24 24.85 -12.35
C LEU A 284 -20.02 24.59 -11.46
N GLN A 285 -19.53 25.59 -10.71
CA GLN A 285 -18.24 25.53 -9.99
C GLN A 285 -17.05 25.18 -10.91
N ILE A 286 -17.16 25.53 -12.20
CA ILE A 286 -16.13 25.30 -13.23
C ILE A 286 -15.56 26.65 -13.66
N HIS A 287 -14.26 26.84 -13.49
CA HIS A 287 -13.59 28.12 -13.72
C HIS A 287 -12.65 28.11 -14.96
N SER A 288 -12.38 26.93 -15.55
CA SER A 288 -11.51 26.81 -16.73
C SER A 288 -12.28 26.52 -17.99
N VAL A 289 -11.78 27.00 -19.13
CA VAL A 289 -12.36 26.69 -20.46
C VAL A 289 -12.29 25.17 -20.73
N ALA A 290 -11.18 24.53 -20.37
CA ALA A 290 -11.05 23.07 -20.50
C ALA A 290 -12.13 22.30 -19.70
N GLY A 291 -12.46 22.73 -18.49
CA GLY A 291 -13.54 22.15 -17.70
C GLY A 291 -14.92 22.39 -18.34
N LEU A 292 -15.16 23.59 -18.90
CA LEU A 292 -16.39 23.90 -19.63
C LEU A 292 -16.51 23.07 -20.94
N THR A 293 -15.38 22.77 -21.59
CA THR A 293 -15.36 21.93 -22.79
C THR A 293 -15.82 20.50 -22.45
N ILE A 294 -15.28 19.92 -21.37
CA ILE A 294 -15.70 18.61 -20.88
C ILE A 294 -17.19 18.62 -20.52
N TYR A 295 -17.64 19.63 -19.78
CA TYR A 295 -19.04 19.79 -19.42
C TYR A 295 -19.96 19.84 -20.65
N ALA A 296 -19.59 20.60 -21.69
CA ALA A 296 -20.36 20.76 -22.91
C ALA A 296 -20.47 19.45 -23.72
N ILE A 297 -19.39 18.67 -23.80
CA ILE A 297 -19.38 17.37 -24.48
C ILE A 297 -20.27 16.37 -23.73
N VAL A 298 -20.12 16.26 -22.43
CA VAL A 298 -20.87 15.28 -21.61
C VAL A 298 -22.37 15.58 -21.58
N ASN A 299 -22.74 16.85 -21.61
CA ASN A 299 -24.16 17.28 -21.64
C ASN A 299 -24.70 17.43 -23.05
N ASN A 300 -24.01 16.93 -24.08
CA ASN A 300 -24.39 16.98 -25.49
C ASN A 300 -24.68 18.40 -26.00
N LEU A 301 -24.02 19.42 -25.43
CA LEU A 301 -24.11 20.81 -25.92
C LEU A 301 -23.24 21.03 -27.16
N VAL A 302 -22.15 20.25 -27.30
CA VAL A 302 -21.27 20.25 -28.47
C VAL A 302 -20.82 18.82 -28.79
N ASP A 303 -20.63 18.53 -30.08
CA ASP A 303 -20.04 17.29 -30.53
C ASP A 303 -18.51 17.36 -30.37
N ILE A 304 -17.88 16.26 -29.95
CA ILE A 304 -16.42 16.17 -29.74
C ILE A 304 -15.64 16.52 -31.02
N SER A 305 -16.21 16.21 -32.19
CA SER A 305 -15.63 16.54 -33.51
C SER A 305 -15.61 18.04 -33.83
N SER A 306 -16.41 18.85 -33.13
CA SER A 306 -16.56 20.29 -33.36
C SER A 306 -15.63 21.14 -32.45
N VAL A 307 -14.92 20.52 -31.51
CA VAL A 307 -14.01 21.19 -30.59
C VAL A 307 -12.62 21.33 -31.21
N LYS A 308 -12.14 22.55 -31.37
CA LYS A 308 -10.73 22.81 -31.74
C LYS A 308 -9.87 22.67 -30.48
N LEU A 309 -9.13 21.57 -30.40
CA LEU A 309 -8.08 21.34 -29.40
C LEU A 309 -6.82 22.15 -29.72
#